data_e344dff8ec4e37fbacafb1a483ded45f
#
_entry.id   e344dff8ec4e37fbacafb1a483ded45f
#
_cell.length_a   1.000
_cell.length_b   1.000
_cell.length_c   1.000
_cell.angle_alpha   90.00
_cell.angle_beta   90.00
_cell.angle_gamma   90.00
#
_symmetry.space_group_name_H-M   'P 1'
#
loop_
_entity.id
_entity.type
_entity.pdbx_description
1 polymer ?
#
loop_
_entity_poly.entity_id
_entity_poly.type
_entity_poly.pdbx_seq_one_letter_code
_entity_poly.pdbx_strand_id
1 'polypeptide(L)'
;MAKLIYFSPKLISEIKSIIKYKEAYIIPGEISNLEERLSCLLEKPIMMGNKSQIDLIFNKSGIKSLFELNEIPFPISAWDIKTEEEFYSSLAHLIVTYPTIQVWIFKTNLENSGRGIAYLNIGNINVINEFKLEQKSNPGFTNEIYQEKLYYLLKNILVKNAKFSYPNLYTNWEEFLQKFLTEKGVIECCPTKNLDGIMNNPCLPIFIEPNGKIKILPSYEKINVDFFKNIATTSPQNSLNNAELNKLGEQIGNFLYSQEIIGYITLEFITFHDGKKIRYWGLDMKYGITNQICDLQFCYILYIQSSIVKKNRNYFNYLLSDELKEETKVTKNISNNTNNNDESESHSYFYNSENCASIVDYKKYSYILSDVMAFSFHYISTDLIKEIKLKNFLKEFRYSNLVFDLEKKEGVIFNFCDMLESGIFGICGVLNLDVIEMTNPNLRLWKMIYNAINVFKEYIYSTQKKLMIDNLNKGILEKPRTDLIDLHDIFNKVKAMMKEKEIEKQKEDNRRKIIENAPFV
;
A
#
# COMPACT_ATOMS: atom_id res chain seq x y z
N MET A 1 17.82 -2.77 5.49
CA MET A 1 18.48 -3.94 4.82
C MET A 1 19.86 -3.56 4.27
N ALA A 2 19.99 -2.55 3.40
CA ALA A 2 21.28 -2.16 2.80
C ALA A 2 22.41 -1.96 3.81
N LYS A 3 22.13 -1.30 4.94
CA LYS A 3 23.08 -1.09 6.03
C LYS A 3 23.60 -2.41 6.62
N LEU A 4 22.73 -3.40 6.83
CA LEU A 4 23.11 -4.70 7.36
C LEU A 4 24.02 -5.46 6.37
N ILE A 5 23.68 -5.44 5.09
CA ILE A 5 24.48 -6.07 4.04
C ILE A 5 25.84 -5.38 3.96
N TYR A 6 25.87 -4.05 3.88
CA TYR A 6 27.09 -3.25 3.71
C TYR A 6 28.11 -3.49 4.81
N PHE A 7 27.67 -3.62 6.07
CA PHE A 7 28.55 -3.85 7.22
C PHE A 7 28.78 -5.33 7.54
N SER A 8 28.34 -6.27 6.69
CA SER A 8 28.57 -7.71 6.85
C SER A 8 29.47 -8.26 5.74
N PRO A 9 30.80 -8.34 5.94
CA PRO A 9 31.74 -8.89 4.94
C PRO A 9 31.42 -10.33 4.54
N LYS A 10 30.91 -11.13 5.47
CA LYS A 10 30.52 -12.52 5.21
C LYS A 10 29.34 -12.57 4.24
N LEU A 11 28.27 -11.77 4.49
CA LEU A 11 27.10 -11.72 3.62
C LEU A 11 27.46 -11.19 2.23
N ILE A 12 28.32 -10.17 2.14
CA ILE A 12 28.84 -9.67 0.86
C ILE A 12 29.57 -10.77 0.08
N SER A 13 30.43 -11.54 0.75
CA SER A 13 31.16 -12.65 0.13
C SER A 13 30.22 -13.74 -0.37
N GLU A 14 29.18 -14.08 0.41
CA GLU A 14 28.15 -15.05 0.01
C GLU A 14 27.34 -14.54 -1.19
N ILE A 15 26.89 -13.28 -1.16
CA ILE A 15 26.17 -12.67 -2.29
C ILE A 15 27.06 -12.70 -3.55
N LYS A 16 28.33 -12.25 -3.45
CA LYS A 16 29.26 -12.27 -4.58
C LYS A 16 29.45 -13.68 -5.14
N SER A 17 29.51 -14.69 -4.31
CA SER A 17 29.65 -16.10 -4.76
C SER A 17 28.41 -16.56 -5.54
N ILE A 18 27.21 -16.17 -5.10
CA ILE A 18 25.94 -16.53 -5.75
C ILE A 18 25.79 -15.85 -7.11
N ILE A 19 26.23 -14.58 -7.23
CA ILE A 19 26.01 -13.75 -8.43
C ILE A 19 27.21 -13.75 -9.38
N LYS A 20 28.29 -14.46 -9.06
CA LYS A 20 29.58 -14.40 -9.78
C LYS A 20 29.48 -14.57 -11.29
N TYR A 21 28.64 -15.50 -11.75
CA TYR A 21 28.45 -15.82 -13.16
C TYR A 21 27.03 -15.54 -13.65
N LYS A 22 26.28 -14.72 -12.90
CA LYS A 22 24.88 -14.40 -13.23
C LYS A 22 24.74 -12.94 -13.63
N GLU A 23 23.88 -12.69 -14.58
CA GLU A 23 23.34 -11.35 -14.79
C GLU A 23 22.46 -11.00 -13.59
N ALA A 24 22.85 -9.99 -12.86
CA ALA A 24 22.16 -9.57 -11.65
C ALA A 24 22.17 -8.04 -11.53
N TYR A 25 21.15 -7.50 -10.92
CA TYR A 25 21.01 -6.07 -10.63
C TYR A 25 20.34 -5.88 -9.26
N ILE A 26 20.50 -4.70 -8.70
CA ILE A 26 19.94 -4.34 -7.38
C ILE A 26 18.67 -3.55 -7.61
N ILE A 27 17.59 -3.93 -6.94
CA ILE A 27 16.36 -3.13 -6.87
C ILE A 27 16.29 -2.52 -5.47
N PRO A 28 16.41 -1.19 -5.33
CA PRO A 28 16.32 -0.54 -4.02
C PRO A 28 14.86 -0.46 -3.54
N GLY A 29 14.65 -0.73 -2.25
CA GLY A 29 13.37 -0.46 -1.58
C GLY A 29 13.26 1.01 -1.19
N GLU A 30 14.22 1.49 -0.44
CA GLU A 30 14.48 2.91 -0.18
C GLU A 30 15.78 3.32 -0.83
N ILE A 31 15.93 4.61 -1.11
CA ILE A 31 17.12 5.14 -1.75
C ILE A 31 17.95 5.91 -0.75
N SER A 32 19.11 5.38 -0.47
CA SER A 32 20.14 6.06 0.29
C SER A 32 21.50 5.88 -0.40
N ASN A 33 22.49 6.62 0.07
CA ASN A 33 23.87 6.48 -0.42
C ASN A 33 24.45 5.08 -0.16
N LEU A 34 23.79 4.23 0.64
CA LEU A 34 24.26 2.88 0.93
C LEU A 34 23.93 1.92 -0.21
N GLU A 35 22.79 2.09 -0.89
CA GLU A 35 22.44 1.29 -2.05
C GLU A 35 23.42 1.52 -3.21
N GLU A 36 23.82 2.78 -3.45
CA GLU A 36 24.85 3.11 -4.44
C GLU A 36 26.21 2.49 -4.07
N ARG A 37 26.61 2.57 -2.79
CA ARG A 37 27.84 1.92 -2.31
C ARG A 37 27.80 0.40 -2.42
N LEU A 38 26.62 -0.21 -2.18
CA LEU A 38 26.44 -1.65 -2.37
C LEU A 38 26.56 -2.04 -3.84
N SER A 39 26.01 -1.23 -4.76
CA SER A 39 26.16 -1.44 -6.19
C SER A 39 27.65 -1.48 -6.59
N CYS A 40 28.43 -0.49 -6.15
CA CYS A 40 29.87 -0.47 -6.38
C CYS A 40 30.57 -1.68 -5.74
N LEU A 41 30.20 -2.03 -4.50
CA LEU A 41 30.84 -3.12 -3.76
C LEU A 41 30.54 -4.50 -4.36
N LEU A 42 29.32 -4.71 -4.84
CA LEU A 42 28.88 -5.95 -5.47
C LEU A 42 29.21 -6.00 -6.97
N GLU A 43 29.67 -4.88 -7.56
CA GLU A 43 29.94 -4.74 -9.01
C GLU A 43 28.73 -5.10 -9.86
N LYS A 44 27.53 -4.68 -9.40
CA LYS A 44 26.26 -4.93 -10.07
C LYS A 44 25.48 -3.63 -10.24
N PRO A 45 24.82 -3.43 -11.40
CA PRO A 45 24.04 -2.23 -11.64
C PRO A 45 22.87 -2.13 -10.65
N ILE A 46 22.47 -0.90 -10.37
CA ILE A 46 21.30 -0.60 -9.54
C ILE A 46 20.17 -0.06 -10.41
N MET A 47 18.98 -0.52 -10.16
CA MET A 47 17.77 -0.11 -10.89
C MET A 47 17.20 1.15 -10.25
N MET A 48 17.87 2.27 -10.46
CA MET A 48 17.46 3.59 -10.01
C MET A 48 18.08 4.68 -10.89
N GLY A 49 17.43 5.84 -10.92
CA GLY A 49 17.98 7.05 -11.52
C GLY A 49 18.97 7.77 -10.59
N ASN A 50 19.39 8.96 -11.00
CA ASN A 50 20.25 9.81 -10.19
C ASN A 50 19.54 10.21 -8.88
N LYS A 51 20.19 9.94 -7.73
CA LYS A 51 19.62 10.22 -6.40
C LYS A 51 19.24 11.70 -6.23
N SER A 52 20.04 12.63 -6.70
CA SER A 52 19.74 14.06 -6.56
C SER A 52 18.48 14.48 -7.31
N GLN A 53 18.23 13.89 -8.48
CA GLN A 53 16.99 14.11 -9.23
C GLN A 53 15.80 13.45 -8.56
N ILE A 54 15.99 12.23 -8.03
CA ILE A 54 14.96 11.53 -7.28
C ILE A 54 14.55 12.34 -6.05
N ASP A 55 15.49 12.82 -5.25
CA ASP A 55 15.23 13.65 -4.06
C ASP A 55 14.49 14.96 -4.43
N LEU A 56 14.77 15.54 -5.60
CA LEU A 56 14.11 16.74 -6.08
C LEU A 56 12.68 16.47 -6.56
N ILE A 57 12.47 15.39 -7.30
CA ILE A 57 11.17 15.10 -7.95
C ILE A 57 10.19 14.42 -6.99
N PHE A 58 10.65 13.49 -6.14
CA PHE A 58 9.79 12.66 -5.30
C PHE A 58 9.54 13.20 -3.89
N ASN A 59 9.95 14.44 -3.60
CA ASN A 59 9.38 15.18 -2.48
C ASN A 59 8.02 15.79 -2.86
N LYS A 60 7.20 16.16 -1.90
CA LYS A 60 5.81 16.59 -2.17
C LYS A 60 5.73 17.85 -3.04
N SER A 61 6.66 18.80 -2.87
CA SER A 61 6.74 20.01 -3.70
C SER A 61 7.14 19.69 -5.13
N GLY A 62 8.14 18.81 -5.33
CA GLY A 62 8.56 18.34 -6.64
C GLY A 62 7.46 17.60 -7.39
N ILE A 63 6.67 16.78 -6.68
CA ILE A 63 5.51 16.08 -7.24
C ILE A 63 4.44 17.06 -7.72
N LYS A 64 4.17 18.16 -7.00
CA LYS A 64 3.22 19.19 -7.44
C LYS A 64 3.70 19.86 -8.74
N SER A 65 4.97 20.22 -8.81
CA SER A 65 5.56 20.77 -10.03
C SER A 65 5.50 19.80 -11.20
N LEU A 66 5.73 18.49 -10.95
CA LEU A 66 5.62 17.45 -11.99
C LEU A 66 4.16 17.30 -12.49
N PHE A 67 3.18 17.31 -11.59
CA PHE A 67 1.77 17.23 -11.97
C PHE A 67 1.34 18.43 -12.79
N GLU A 68 1.79 19.63 -12.42
CA GLU A 68 1.54 20.86 -13.17
C GLU A 68 2.13 20.78 -14.58
N LEU A 69 3.41 20.39 -14.71
CA LEU A 69 4.09 20.23 -15.99
C LEU A 69 3.45 19.20 -16.92
N ASN A 70 2.82 18.17 -16.35
CA ASN A 70 2.18 17.10 -17.11
C ASN A 70 0.65 17.26 -17.19
N GLU A 71 0.10 18.41 -16.81
CA GLU A 71 -1.35 18.72 -16.87
C GLU A 71 -2.22 17.70 -16.11
N ILE A 72 -1.68 17.11 -15.05
CA ILE A 72 -2.41 16.15 -14.21
C ILE A 72 -3.21 16.95 -13.19
N PRO A 73 -4.53 16.74 -13.08
CA PRO A 73 -5.32 17.41 -12.05
C PRO A 73 -4.81 17.09 -10.65
N PHE A 74 -4.58 18.10 -9.83
CA PHE A 74 -4.13 17.96 -8.44
C PHE A 74 -4.80 19.01 -7.53
N PRO A 75 -4.76 18.86 -6.19
CA PRO A 75 -5.35 19.81 -5.27
C PRO A 75 -4.82 21.23 -5.45
N ILE A 76 -5.69 22.23 -5.33
CA ILE A 76 -5.26 23.64 -5.22
C ILE A 76 -4.27 23.74 -4.08
N SER A 77 -3.07 24.24 -4.35
CA SER A 77 -1.93 24.12 -3.44
C SER A 77 -1.01 25.33 -3.49
N ALA A 78 -0.28 25.54 -2.40
CA ALA A 78 0.96 26.30 -2.36
C ALA A 78 2.07 25.38 -1.84
N TRP A 79 3.24 25.41 -2.45
CA TRP A 79 4.34 24.50 -2.11
C TRP A 79 5.69 25.20 -2.06
N ASP A 80 6.70 24.48 -1.61
CA ASP A 80 8.07 24.98 -1.38
C ASP A 80 8.14 26.12 -0.34
N ILE A 81 7.27 26.07 0.67
CA ILE A 81 7.11 27.09 1.71
C ILE A 81 8.24 26.96 2.74
N LYS A 82 9.02 28.02 2.95
CA LYS A 82 10.27 28.01 3.72
C LYS A 82 10.21 28.85 5.00
N THR A 83 9.34 29.86 5.03
CA THR A 83 9.25 30.82 6.13
C THR A 83 7.84 30.85 6.72
N GLU A 84 7.76 31.27 7.98
CA GLU A 84 6.47 31.47 8.66
C GLU A 84 5.61 32.50 7.94
N GLU A 85 6.24 33.58 7.44
CA GLU A 85 5.54 34.60 6.68
C GLU A 85 4.95 34.06 5.38
N GLU A 86 5.73 33.28 4.61
CA GLU A 86 5.24 32.58 3.42
C GLU A 86 4.09 31.63 3.75
N PHE A 87 4.15 30.91 4.85
CA PHE A 87 3.10 29.99 5.27
C PHE A 87 1.78 30.72 5.49
N TYR A 88 1.75 31.72 6.37
CA TYR A 88 0.51 32.40 6.71
C TYR A 88 -0.01 33.26 5.56
N SER A 89 0.87 33.90 4.78
CA SER A 89 0.45 34.69 3.61
C SER A 89 -0.12 33.81 2.50
N SER A 90 0.51 32.66 2.22
CA SER A 90 -0.01 31.68 1.25
C SER A 90 -1.36 31.11 1.67
N LEU A 91 -1.50 30.73 2.95
CA LEU A 91 -2.77 30.20 3.45
C LEU A 91 -3.87 31.27 3.42
N ALA A 92 -3.57 32.52 3.81
CA ALA A 92 -4.52 33.64 3.73
C ALA A 92 -4.94 33.91 2.28
N HIS A 93 -3.99 33.93 1.35
CA HIS A 93 -4.28 34.06 -0.07
C HIS A 93 -5.21 32.96 -0.59
N LEU A 94 -4.90 31.70 -0.28
CA LEU A 94 -5.70 30.55 -0.70
C LEU A 94 -7.14 30.60 -0.14
N ILE A 95 -7.31 30.96 1.13
CA ILE A 95 -8.64 31.05 1.76
C ILE A 95 -9.47 32.18 1.15
N VAL A 96 -8.87 33.34 0.86
CA VAL A 96 -9.55 34.49 0.26
C VAL A 96 -9.91 34.21 -1.20
N THR A 97 -9.00 33.58 -1.96
CA THR A 97 -9.20 33.26 -3.37
C THR A 97 -10.24 32.13 -3.56
N TYR A 98 -10.25 31.16 -2.66
CA TYR A 98 -11.13 29.98 -2.74
C TYR A 98 -12.06 29.84 -1.52
N PRO A 99 -13.02 30.77 -1.33
CA PRO A 99 -13.82 30.87 -0.10
C PRO A 99 -14.75 29.66 0.13
N THR A 100 -14.99 28.85 -0.89
CA THR A 100 -15.83 27.64 -0.79
C THR A 100 -15.11 26.45 -0.15
N ILE A 101 -13.78 26.46 -0.16
CA ILE A 101 -12.96 25.42 0.44
C ILE A 101 -12.99 25.58 1.96
N GLN A 102 -13.25 24.47 2.66
CA GLN A 102 -13.41 24.46 4.11
C GLN A 102 -12.27 23.75 4.83
N VAL A 103 -11.59 22.82 4.18
CA VAL A 103 -10.52 22.02 4.81
C VAL A 103 -9.21 22.27 4.07
N TRP A 104 -8.20 22.66 4.82
CA TRP A 104 -6.84 22.86 4.36
C TRP A 104 -5.91 21.86 5.03
N ILE A 105 -5.06 21.21 4.24
CA ILE A 105 -4.15 20.16 4.65
C ILE A 105 -2.73 20.67 4.53
N PHE A 106 -1.92 20.45 5.56
CA PHE A 106 -0.52 20.85 5.63
C PHE A 106 0.33 19.58 5.64
N LYS A 107 1.27 19.47 4.71
CA LYS A 107 2.13 18.29 4.56
C LYS A 107 3.59 18.70 4.66
N THR A 108 4.33 18.07 5.57
CA THR A 108 5.79 18.15 5.54
C THR A 108 6.31 17.40 4.31
N ASN A 109 7.44 17.85 3.77
CA ASN A 109 7.87 17.42 2.43
C ASN A 109 8.42 15.99 2.37
N LEU A 110 9.02 15.50 3.44
CA LEU A 110 9.75 14.24 3.47
C LEU A 110 9.01 13.10 4.18
N GLU A 111 8.04 13.40 5.04
CA GLU A 111 7.32 12.36 5.80
C GLU A 111 6.30 11.60 4.95
N ASN A 112 6.19 10.31 5.22
CA ASN A 112 5.29 9.39 4.54
C ASN A 112 4.19 8.84 5.46
N SER A 113 3.24 8.12 4.90
CA SER A 113 2.18 7.38 5.62
C SER A 113 1.33 8.24 6.57
N GLY A 114 1.15 9.52 6.23
CA GLY A 114 0.34 10.45 7.03
C GLY A 114 1.06 11.07 8.24
N ARG A 115 2.30 10.69 8.54
CA ARG A 115 3.02 11.15 9.74
C ARG A 115 3.27 12.66 9.75
N GLY A 116 3.55 13.26 8.61
CA GLY A 116 3.80 14.70 8.44
C GLY A 116 2.56 15.48 8.03
N ILE A 117 1.37 15.11 8.49
CA ILE A 117 0.12 15.77 8.09
C ILE A 117 -0.55 16.44 9.28
N ALA A 118 -0.84 17.73 9.10
CA ALA A 118 -1.81 18.46 9.92
C ALA A 118 -2.93 19.02 9.01
N TYR A 119 -4.08 19.35 9.58
CA TYR A 119 -5.18 19.93 8.84
C TYR A 119 -6.00 20.91 9.68
N LEU A 120 -6.66 21.85 9.00
CA LEU A 120 -7.54 22.85 9.58
C LEU A 120 -8.89 22.83 8.86
N ASN A 121 -9.98 22.59 9.60
CA ASN A 121 -11.34 22.77 9.08
C ASN A 121 -11.83 24.17 9.45
N ILE A 122 -11.78 25.11 8.50
CA ILE A 122 -12.20 26.49 8.71
C ILE A 122 -13.73 26.66 8.69
N GLY A 123 -14.49 25.68 8.19
CA GLY A 123 -15.95 25.72 8.16
C GLY A 123 -16.61 25.76 9.54
N ASN A 124 -15.90 25.27 10.56
CA ASN A 124 -16.36 25.21 11.95
C ASN A 124 -15.84 26.40 12.80
N ILE A 125 -15.15 27.39 12.19
CA ILE A 125 -14.52 28.51 12.90
C ILE A 125 -15.34 29.77 12.68
N ASN A 126 -16.09 30.20 13.72
CA ASN A 126 -17.00 31.33 13.64
C ASN A 126 -16.34 32.63 13.14
N VAL A 127 -15.16 32.97 13.63
CA VAL A 127 -14.41 34.17 13.22
C VAL A 127 -14.11 34.17 11.71
N ILE A 128 -13.79 33.01 11.12
CA ILE A 128 -13.56 32.91 9.67
C ILE A 128 -14.88 33.01 8.90
N ASN A 129 -15.97 32.47 9.45
CA ASN A 129 -17.29 32.58 8.81
C ASN A 129 -17.79 34.02 8.81
N GLU A 130 -17.63 34.74 9.93
CA GLU A 130 -17.92 36.18 10.03
C GLU A 130 -17.07 36.99 9.03
N PHE A 131 -15.78 36.67 8.94
CA PHE A 131 -14.86 37.27 7.99
C PHE A 131 -15.30 37.05 6.52
N LYS A 132 -15.74 35.85 6.17
CA LYS A 132 -16.26 35.54 4.82
C LYS A 132 -17.57 36.28 4.52
N LEU A 133 -18.40 36.52 5.53
CA LEU A 133 -19.62 37.32 5.39
C LEU A 133 -19.27 38.80 5.18
N GLU A 134 -18.32 39.35 5.93
CA GLU A 134 -17.79 40.72 5.75
C GLU A 134 -17.25 40.90 4.34
N GLN A 135 -16.45 39.98 3.84
CA GLN A 135 -15.90 40.00 2.47
C GLN A 135 -17.01 40.06 1.41
N LYS A 136 -18.10 39.33 1.58
CA LYS A 136 -19.26 39.37 0.66
C LYS A 136 -20.03 40.67 0.73
N SER A 137 -20.13 41.27 1.91
CA SER A 137 -20.93 42.49 2.16
C SER A 137 -20.22 43.77 1.75
N ASN A 138 -18.92 43.76 1.66
CA ASN A 138 -18.08 44.94 1.39
C ASN A 138 -17.24 44.78 0.11
N PRO A 139 -17.83 44.84 -1.09
CA PRO A 139 -17.09 44.64 -2.35
C PRO A 139 -16.07 45.73 -2.66
N GLY A 140 -16.03 46.81 -1.88
CA GLY A 140 -15.06 47.90 -2.03
C GLY A 140 -13.70 47.63 -1.40
N PHE A 141 -13.54 46.59 -0.61
CA PHE A 141 -12.24 46.18 -0.08
C PHE A 141 -11.53 45.25 -1.05
N THR A 142 -10.24 45.50 -1.30
CA THR A 142 -9.43 44.60 -2.13
C THR A 142 -9.15 43.27 -1.42
N ASN A 143 -8.89 42.24 -2.19
CA ASN A 143 -8.51 40.93 -1.63
C ASN A 143 -7.25 41.03 -0.76
N GLU A 144 -6.35 41.95 -1.04
CA GLU A 144 -5.11 42.20 -0.27
C GLU A 144 -5.40 42.61 1.18
N ILE A 145 -6.37 43.50 1.41
CA ILE A 145 -6.79 43.92 2.76
C ILE A 145 -7.34 42.74 3.54
N TYR A 146 -8.14 41.87 2.87
CA TYR A 146 -8.65 40.68 3.49
C TYR A 146 -7.58 39.66 3.79
N GLN A 147 -6.58 39.51 2.92
CA GLN A 147 -5.44 38.61 3.14
C GLN A 147 -4.60 39.08 4.34
N GLU A 148 -4.34 40.38 4.47
CA GLU A 148 -3.59 40.92 5.60
C GLU A 148 -4.33 40.71 6.94
N LYS A 149 -5.63 40.99 7.01
CA LYS A 149 -6.43 40.74 8.20
C LYS A 149 -6.39 39.25 8.57
N LEU A 150 -6.56 38.36 7.59
CA LEU A 150 -6.61 36.90 7.81
C LEU A 150 -5.24 36.35 8.23
N TYR A 151 -4.15 36.90 7.71
CA TYR A 151 -2.79 36.53 8.10
C TYR A 151 -2.59 36.61 9.63
N TYR A 152 -3.00 37.69 10.27
CA TYR A 152 -2.88 37.83 11.72
C TYR A 152 -3.84 36.92 12.49
N LEU A 153 -5.03 36.70 11.97
CA LEU A 153 -6.01 35.79 12.60
C LEU A 153 -5.55 34.34 12.57
N LEU A 154 -4.96 33.90 11.46
CA LEU A 154 -4.53 32.50 11.28
C LEU A 154 -3.47 32.06 12.28
N LYS A 155 -2.58 32.95 12.73
CA LYS A 155 -1.57 32.64 13.76
C LYS A 155 -2.22 32.08 15.03
N ASN A 156 -3.29 32.72 15.50
CA ASN A 156 -4.00 32.29 16.70
C ASN A 156 -4.95 31.11 16.45
N ILE A 157 -5.52 31.04 15.25
CA ILE A 157 -6.47 30.00 14.87
C ILE A 157 -5.79 28.64 14.78
N LEU A 158 -4.63 28.56 14.14
CA LEU A 158 -3.91 27.31 13.91
C LEU A 158 -3.42 26.69 15.22
N VAL A 159 -2.87 27.47 16.13
CA VAL A 159 -2.45 27.00 17.46
C VAL A 159 -3.58 26.30 18.21
N LYS A 160 -4.83 26.77 18.05
CA LYS A 160 -5.98 26.25 18.80
C LYS A 160 -6.75 25.17 18.07
N ASN A 161 -6.76 25.19 16.73
CA ASN A 161 -7.72 24.40 15.93
C ASN A 161 -7.06 23.43 14.94
N ALA A 162 -5.74 23.52 14.69
CA ALA A 162 -5.06 22.56 13.84
C ALA A 162 -5.10 21.16 14.49
N LYS A 163 -5.35 20.16 13.66
CA LYS A 163 -5.36 18.76 14.08
C LYS A 163 -4.24 18.01 13.37
N PHE A 164 -3.62 17.06 14.04
CA PHE A 164 -2.55 16.22 13.51
C PHE A 164 -3.10 14.84 13.15
N SER A 165 -2.67 14.30 12.04
CA SER A 165 -2.99 12.90 11.67
C SER A 165 -2.48 11.90 12.73
N TYR A 166 -1.30 12.19 13.30
CA TYR A 166 -0.72 11.45 14.42
C TYR A 166 -0.51 12.38 15.61
N PRO A 167 -1.49 12.51 16.53
CA PRO A 167 -1.43 13.45 17.64
C PRO A 167 -0.23 13.27 18.57
N ASN A 168 0.34 12.07 18.61
CA ASN A 168 1.46 11.73 19.49
C ASN A 168 2.84 12.06 18.90
N LEU A 169 2.91 12.49 17.63
CA LEU A 169 4.18 12.82 16.98
C LEU A 169 4.58 14.29 17.19
N TYR A 170 3.63 15.15 17.44
CA TYR A 170 3.85 16.59 17.62
C TYR A 170 3.20 17.04 18.92
N THR A 171 3.96 17.76 19.73
CA THR A 171 3.47 18.26 21.03
C THR A 171 2.51 19.43 20.85
N ASN A 172 2.77 20.28 19.84
CA ASN A 172 2.01 21.49 19.55
C ASN A 172 2.16 21.92 18.08
N TRP A 173 1.47 22.98 17.72
CA TRP A 173 1.50 23.54 16.38
C TRP A 173 2.89 24.08 15.98
N GLU A 174 3.59 24.72 16.89
CA GLU A 174 4.90 25.33 16.67
C GLU A 174 5.95 24.29 16.26
N GLU A 175 5.96 23.14 16.94
CA GLU A 175 6.84 22.02 16.60
C GLU A 175 6.56 21.49 15.20
N PHE A 176 5.29 21.31 14.85
CA PHE A 176 4.88 20.91 13.50
C PHE A 176 5.30 21.95 12.45
N LEU A 177 5.01 23.24 12.71
CA LEU A 177 5.33 24.33 11.79
C LEU A 177 6.83 24.43 11.55
N GLN A 178 7.65 24.33 12.59
CA GLN A 178 9.11 24.34 12.47
C GLN A 178 9.61 23.24 11.53
N LYS A 179 9.09 22.00 11.69
CA LYS A 179 9.43 20.88 10.81
C LYS A 179 8.93 21.13 9.39
N PHE A 180 7.69 21.60 9.23
CA PHE A 180 7.10 21.95 7.95
C PHE A 180 7.96 22.94 7.16
N LEU A 181 8.42 24.02 7.80
CA LEU A 181 9.25 25.04 7.19
C LEU A 181 10.66 24.52 6.85
N THR A 182 11.26 23.73 7.74
CA THR A 182 12.57 23.12 7.52
C THR A 182 12.57 22.20 6.30
N GLU A 183 11.49 21.45 6.10
CA GLU A 183 11.32 20.54 4.96
C GLU A 183 10.74 21.22 3.72
N LYS A 184 10.35 22.50 3.78
CA LYS A 184 9.68 23.27 2.70
C LYS A 184 8.34 22.65 2.31
N GLY A 185 7.41 22.62 3.25
CA GLY A 185 6.15 21.88 3.12
C GLY A 185 5.16 22.40 2.08
N VAL A 186 4.02 21.72 2.01
CA VAL A 186 2.94 21.97 1.06
C VAL A 186 1.64 22.26 1.80
N ILE A 187 0.94 23.31 1.40
CA ILE A 187 -0.46 23.58 1.76
C ILE A 187 -1.33 23.14 0.60
N GLU A 188 -2.34 22.30 0.84
CA GLU A 188 -3.27 21.87 -0.19
C GLU A 188 -4.72 21.84 0.30
N CYS A 189 -5.66 22.00 -0.61
CA CYS A 189 -7.07 21.92 -0.29
C CYS A 189 -7.55 20.46 -0.19
N CYS A 190 -8.55 20.23 0.65
CA CYS A 190 -9.37 19.03 0.56
C CYS A 190 -10.38 19.20 -0.58
N PRO A 191 -10.62 18.17 -1.43
CA PRO A 191 -11.55 18.27 -2.56
C PRO A 191 -13.02 18.42 -2.14
N THR A 192 -13.31 18.16 -0.90
CA THR A 192 -14.68 18.13 -0.34
C THR A 192 -14.79 19.04 0.89
N LYS A 193 -16.02 19.35 1.30
CA LYS A 193 -16.28 20.22 2.45
C LYS A 193 -15.80 19.63 3.78
N ASN A 194 -15.67 18.35 3.84
CA ASN A 194 -15.12 17.59 4.97
C ASN A 194 -14.29 16.40 4.45
N LEU A 195 -13.51 15.80 5.29
CA LEU A 195 -12.68 14.65 4.92
C LEU A 195 -13.53 13.42 4.55
N ASP A 196 -14.74 13.28 5.09
CA ASP A 196 -15.65 12.16 4.81
C ASP A 196 -16.12 12.11 3.33
N GLY A 197 -15.99 13.21 2.59
CA GLY A 197 -16.30 13.26 1.17
C GLY A 197 -15.26 12.66 0.25
N ILE A 198 -14.09 12.29 0.76
CA ILE A 198 -13.06 11.54 0.02
C ILE A 198 -13.55 10.10 -0.11
N MET A 199 -13.71 9.62 -1.34
CA MET A 199 -14.26 8.29 -1.58
C MET A 199 -13.21 7.20 -1.45
N ASN A 200 -12.15 7.29 -2.29
CA ASN A 200 -11.17 6.22 -2.44
C ASN A 200 -9.79 6.80 -2.74
N ASN A 201 -8.77 5.95 -2.58
CA ASN A 201 -7.38 6.32 -2.79
C ASN A 201 -6.69 5.31 -3.72
N PRO A 202 -7.03 5.31 -5.04
CA PRO A 202 -6.44 4.40 -6.00
C PRO A 202 -4.98 4.72 -6.25
N CYS A 203 -4.18 3.67 -6.47
CA CYS A 203 -2.76 3.74 -6.73
C CYS A 203 -2.41 2.92 -7.98
N LEU A 204 -1.50 3.45 -8.77
CA LEU A 204 -0.96 2.78 -9.94
C LEU A 204 0.55 2.60 -9.81
N PRO A 205 1.05 1.41 -9.53
CA PRO A 205 2.46 1.12 -9.66
C PRO A 205 2.86 0.98 -11.13
N ILE A 206 4.00 1.55 -11.48
CA ILE A 206 4.65 1.38 -12.78
C ILE A 206 6.09 0.92 -12.57
N PHE A 207 6.66 0.28 -13.57
CA PHE A 207 8.07 -0.04 -13.61
C PHE A 207 8.67 0.48 -14.92
N ILE A 208 9.66 1.36 -14.80
CA ILE A 208 10.38 1.94 -15.92
C ILE A 208 11.65 1.12 -16.16
N GLU A 209 11.70 0.43 -17.28
CA GLU A 209 12.89 -0.36 -17.67
C GLU A 209 14.03 0.55 -18.15
N PRO A 210 15.29 0.12 -18.09
CA PRO A 210 16.43 0.89 -18.56
C PRO A 210 16.37 1.25 -20.06
N ASN A 211 15.61 0.51 -20.85
CA ASN A 211 15.37 0.78 -22.28
C ASN A 211 14.21 1.76 -22.53
N GLY A 212 13.63 2.32 -21.48
CA GLY A 212 12.50 3.26 -21.56
C GLY A 212 11.13 2.62 -21.65
N LYS A 213 11.02 1.30 -21.64
CA LYS A 213 9.72 0.64 -21.68
C LYS A 213 9.01 0.78 -20.34
N ILE A 214 7.79 1.29 -20.37
CA ILE A 214 6.94 1.44 -19.19
C ILE A 214 6.10 0.17 -19.03
N LYS A 215 6.25 -0.49 -17.89
CA LYS A 215 5.39 -1.60 -17.47
C LYS A 215 4.38 -1.11 -16.46
N ILE A 216 3.12 -1.19 -16.80
CA ILE A 216 2.01 -0.95 -15.87
C ILE A 216 1.82 -2.19 -15.02
N LEU A 217 1.82 -2.03 -13.71
CA LEU A 217 1.62 -3.10 -12.74
C LEU A 217 0.15 -3.09 -12.24
N PRO A 218 -0.31 -4.16 -11.59
CA PRO A 218 -1.67 -4.19 -11.04
C PRO A 218 -1.93 -3.02 -10.09
N SER A 219 -2.97 -2.27 -10.40
CA SER A 219 -3.42 -1.16 -9.57
C SER A 219 -4.03 -1.66 -8.25
N TYR A 220 -4.02 -0.81 -7.24
CA TYR A 220 -4.59 -1.15 -5.95
C TYR A 220 -5.29 0.05 -5.31
N GLU A 221 -6.14 -0.23 -4.33
CA GLU A 221 -6.84 0.76 -3.53
C GLU A 221 -6.24 0.80 -2.13
N LYS A 222 -5.91 1.98 -1.61
CA LYS A 222 -5.52 2.15 -0.21
C LYS A 222 -6.75 2.23 0.68
N ILE A 223 -6.68 1.55 1.81
CA ILE A 223 -7.67 1.61 2.88
C ILE A 223 -7.08 2.42 4.02
N ASN A 224 -7.68 3.58 4.27
CA ASN A 224 -7.20 4.51 5.29
C ASN A 224 -8.11 4.51 6.51
N VAL A 225 -7.51 4.70 7.69
CA VAL A 225 -8.18 5.07 8.94
C VAL A 225 -7.88 6.54 9.22
N ASP A 226 -8.83 7.26 9.81
CA ASP A 226 -8.71 8.69 10.10
C ASP A 226 -8.21 9.50 8.89
N PHE A 227 -8.62 9.11 7.67
CA PHE A 227 -8.33 9.70 6.36
C PHE A 227 -6.89 9.63 5.87
N PHE A 228 -5.90 9.58 6.73
CA PHE A 228 -4.49 9.72 6.37
C PHE A 228 -3.63 8.50 6.69
N LYS A 229 -4.09 7.62 7.57
CA LYS A 229 -3.34 6.44 8.00
C LYS A 229 -3.70 5.25 7.13
N ASN A 230 -2.82 4.87 6.23
CA ASN A 230 -3.01 3.66 5.44
C ASN A 230 -2.82 2.42 6.32
N ILE A 231 -3.84 1.56 6.36
CA ILE A 231 -3.83 0.30 7.11
C ILE A 231 -3.72 -0.92 6.22
N ALA A 232 -4.27 -0.83 5.01
CA ALA A 232 -4.33 -1.95 4.10
C ALA A 232 -4.43 -1.51 2.64
N THR A 233 -4.29 -2.46 1.75
CA THR A 233 -4.54 -2.30 0.32
C THR A 233 -5.34 -3.46 -0.23
N THR A 234 -6.16 -3.21 -1.23
CA THR A 234 -6.86 -4.23 -2.01
C THR A 234 -6.56 -4.05 -3.50
N SER A 235 -6.41 -5.13 -4.24
CA SER A 235 -6.13 -5.11 -5.67
C SER A 235 -7.06 -6.09 -6.40
N PRO A 236 -7.54 -5.75 -7.59
CA PRO A 236 -7.37 -4.48 -8.29
C PRO A 236 -8.15 -3.31 -7.66
N GLN A 237 -7.79 -2.07 -8.01
CA GLN A 237 -8.61 -0.91 -7.71
C GLN A 237 -9.89 -0.91 -8.57
N ASN A 238 -10.98 -0.32 -8.06
CA ASN A 238 -12.28 -0.28 -8.74
C ASN A 238 -12.89 1.15 -8.82
N SER A 239 -12.15 2.17 -8.40
CA SER A 239 -12.65 3.54 -8.29
C SER A 239 -12.41 4.38 -9.53
N LEU A 240 -11.45 4.01 -10.38
CA LEU A 240 -11.12 4.69 -11.64
C LEU A 240 -11.13 3.72 -12.81
N ASN A 241 -11.38 4.27 -14.00
CA ASN A 241 -11.26 3.51 -15.24
C ASN A 241 -9.79 3.11 -15.48
N ASN A 242 -9.52 1.80 -15.58
CA ASN A 242 -8.18 1.28 -15.74
C ASN A 242 -7.48 1.78 -17.03
N ALA A 243 -8.21 1.99 -18.12
CA ALA A 243 -7.63 2.49 -19.36
C ALA A 243 -7.13 3.94 -19.22
N GLU A 244 -7.89 4.79 -18.53
CA GLU A 244 -7.50 6.17 -18.23
C GLU A 244 -6.30 6.19 -17.26
N LEU A 245 -6.35 5.39 -16.22
CA LEU A 245 -5.28 5.28 -15.23
C LEU A 245 -3.97 4.79 -15.88
N ASN A 246 -4.04 3.79 -16.75
CA ASN A 246 -2.87 3.27 -17.50
C ASN A 246 -2.27 4.34 -18.42
N LYS A 247 -3.10 5.13 -19.10
CA LYS A 247 -2.63 6.24 -19.93
C LYS A 247 -1.87 7.29 -19.13
N LEU A 248 -2.36 7.64 -17.93
CA LEU A 248 -1.65 8.53 -17.01
C LEU A 248 -0.31 7.92 -16.56
N GLY A 249 -0.30 6.62 -16.26
CA GLY A 249 0.92 5.90 -15.91
C GLY A 249 1.98 5.92 -17.03
N GLU A 250 1.57 5.72 -18.27
CA GLU A 250 2.44 5.80 -19.44
C GLU A 250 2.96 7.23 -19.65
N GLN A 251 2.10 8.25 -19.53
CA GLN A 251 2.47 9.66 -19.67
C GLN A 251 3.53 10.05 -18.64
N ILE A 252 3.28 9.79 -17.35
CA ILE A 252 4.21 10.10 -16.27
C ILE A 252 5.48 9.27 -16.40
N GLY A 253 5.36 7.98 -16.72
CA GLY A 253 6.52 7.11 -16.91
C GLY A 253 7.46 7.59 -18.01
N ASN A 254 6.92 8.01 -19.14
CA ASN A 254 7.72 8.57 -20.26
C ASN A 254 8.40 9.90 -19.85
N PHE A 255 7.69 10.78 -19.11
CA PHE A 255 8.28 11.99 -18.60
C PHE A 255 9.44 11.67 -17.64
N LEU A 256 9.25 10.77 -16.68
CA LEU A 256 10.28 10.39 -15.72
C LEU A 256 11.48 9.72 -16.40
N TYR A 257 11.25 8.90 -17.42
CA TYR A 257 12.33 8.33 -18.22
C TYR A 257 13.16 9.40 -18.92
N SER A 258 12.51 10.45 -19.45
CA SER A 258 13.22 11.61 -20.03
C SER A 258 14.08 12.37 -19.02
N GLN A 259 13.79 12.21 -17.73
CA GLN A 259 14.59 12.73 -16.60
C GLN A 259 15.59 11.70 -16.06
N GLU A 260 15.91 10.67 -16.84
CA GLU A 260 16.84 9.57 -16.48
C GLU A 260 16.42 8.79 -15.23
N ILE A 261 15.13 8.75 -14.93
CA ILE A 261 14.57 7.99 -13.81
C ILE A 261 14.06 6.65 -14.31
N ILE A 262 14.55 5.57 -13.71
CA ILE A 262 14.17 4.18 -13.98
C ILE A 262 13.79 3.48 -12.67
N GLY A 263 13.12 2.34 -12.75
CA GLY A 263 12.76 1.53 -11.60
C GLY A 263 11.29 1.58 -11.23
N TYR A 264 10.97 1.24 -9.99
CA TYR A 264 9.59 1.20 -9.49
C TYR A 264 9.11 2.59 -9.05
N ILE A 265 7.90 2.94 -9.44
CA ILE A 265 7.25 4.19 -9.07
C ILE A 265 5.76 3.88 -8.82
N THR A 266 5.20 4.43 -7.76
CA THR A 266 3.76 4.35 -7.49
C THR A 266 3.14 5.73 -7.58
N LEU A 267 2.12 5.87 -8.42
CA LEU A 267 1.28 7.06 -8.53
C LEU A 267 0.10 6.91 -7.59
N GLU A 268 -0.17 7.93 -6.78
CA GLU A 268 -1.26 7.93 -5.81
C GLU A 268 -2.30 8.99 -6.18
N PHE A 269 -3.57 8.59 -6.20
CA PHE A 269 -4.70 9.46 -6.53
C PHE A 269 -5.72 9.47 -5.39
N ILE A 270 -6.60 10.46 -5.39
CA ILE A 270 -7.82 10.48 -4.59
C ILE A 270 -9.02 10.65 -5.50
N THR A 271 -10.13 10.03 -5.16
CA THR A 271 -11.40 10.21 -5.86
C THR A 271 -12.42 10.87 -4.97
N PHE A 272 -13.26 11.71 -5.55
CA PHE A 272 -14.30 12.45 -4.86
C PHE A 272 -15.47 12.78 -5.79
N HIS A 273 -16.65 13.10 -5.22
CA HIS A 273 -17.79 13.57 -5.98
C HIS A 273 -17.81 15.10 -6.08
N ASP A 274 -17.96 15.63 -7.30
CA ASP A 274 -18.21 17.06 -7.53
C ASP A 274 -19.71 17.39 -7.62
N GLY A 275 -20.56 16.49 -7.10
CA GLY A 275 -22.01 16.57 -7.14
C GLY A 275 -22.67 15.83 -8.32
N LYS A 276 -21.96 15.63 -9.45
CA LYS A 276 -22.49 14.94 -10.65
C LYS A 276 -21.64 13.76 -11.11
N LYS A 277 -20.32 13.88 -10.97
CA LYS A 277 -19.35 12.90 -11.48
C LYS A 277 -18.31 12.57 -10.43
N ILE A 278 -17.75 11.38 -10.52
CA ILE A 278 -16.51 11.04 -9.82
C ILE A 278 -15.37 11.78 -10.51
N ARG A 279 -14.63 12.55 -9.72
CA ARG A 279 -13.39 13.22 -10.12
C ARG A 279 -12.23 12.57 -9.41
N TYR A 280 -11.04 12.80 -9.95
CA TYR A 280 -9.80 12.40 -9.28
C TYR A 280 -8.76 13.53 -9.30
N TRP A 281 -7.86 13.49 -8.32
CA TRP A 281 -6.67 14.31 -8.27
C TRP A 281 -5.44 13.43 -8.02
N GLY A 282 -4.33 13.74 -8.70
CA GLY A 282 -3.02 13.24 -8.34
C GLY A 282 -2.60 13.77 -6.97
N LEU A 283 -2.27 12.88 -6.05
CA LEU A 283 -2.01 13.22 -4.66
C LEU A 283 -0.53 13.20 -4.35
N ASP A 284 0.14 12.09 -4.70
CA ASP A 284 1.52 11.81 -4.33
C ASP A 284 2.16 10.84 -5.33
N MET A 285 3.48 10.71 -5.27
CA MET A 285 4.22 9.65 -5.96
C MET A 285 5.26 9.07 -5.00
N LYS A 286 5.53 7.78 -5.16
CA LYS A 286 6.57 7.11 -4.38
C LYS A 286 7.56 6.43 -5.30
N TYR A 287 8.82 6.67 -5.05
CA TYR A 287 9.91 6.00 -5.72
C TYR A 287 10.36 4.76 -4.94
N GLY A 288 10.75 3.73 -5.67
CA GLY A 288 11.21 2.47 -5.12
C GLY A 288 10.10 1.43 -4.94
N ILE A 289 10.49 0.25 -4.47
CA ILE A 289 9.57 -0.84 -4.24
C ILE A 289 8.91 -0.67 -2.87
N THR A 290 7.61 -0.38 -2.88
CA THR A 290 6.84 -0.22 -1.64
C THR A 290 6.43 -1.57 -1.06
N ASN A 291 6.12 -1.62 0.25
CA ASN A 291 5.61 -2.84 0.88
C ASN A 291 4.35 -3.35 0.19
N GLN A 292 3.48 -2.44 -0.26
CA GLN A 292 2.26 -2.77 -1.00
C GLN A 292 2.57 -3.52 -2.29
N ILE A 293 3.58 -3.05 -3.05
CA ILE A 293 4.03 -3.74 -4.27
C ILE A 293 4.58 -5.12 -3.92
N CYS A 294 5.44 -5.23 -2.89
CA CYS A 294 6.02 -6.51 -2.46
C CYS A 294 4.93 -7.54 -2.11
N ASP A 295 4.00 -7.16 -1.25
CA ASP A 295 2.98 -8.07 -0.75
C ASP A 295 2.01 -8.50 -1.86
N LEU A 296 1.59 -7.55 -2.72
CA LEU A 296 0.73 -7.85 -3.85
C LEU A 296 1.43 -8.73 -4.89
N GLN A 297 2.69 -8.44 -5.22
CA GLN A 297 3.48 -9.31 -6.10
C GLN A 297 3.62 -10.72 -5.51
N PHE A 298 3.86 -10.84 -4.21
CA PHE A 298 3.93 -12.12 -3.53
C PHE A 298 2.62 -12.90 -3.64
N CYS A 299 1.48 -12.25 -3.41
CA CYS A 299 0.16 -12.83 -3.60
C CYS A 299 -0.05 -13.34 -5.04
N TYR A 300 0.28 -12.52 -6.02
CA TYR A 300 0.13 -12.90 -7.43
C TYR A 300 1.08 -14.04 -7.85
N ILE A 301 2.32 -14.04 -7.37
CA ILE A 301 3.28 -15.12 -7.62
C ILE A 301 2.73 -16.44 -7.06
N LEU A 302 2.22 -16.44 -5.83
CA LEU A 302 1.63 -17.64 -5.22
C LEU A 302 0.44 -18.17 -6.01
N TYR A 303 -0.45 -17.29 -6.46
CA TYR A 303 -1.59 -17.68 -7.28
C TYR A 303 -1.15 -18.29 -8.61
N ILE A 304 -0.20 -17.67 -9.32
CA ILE A 304 0.34 -18.16 -10.59
C ILE A 304 1.05 -19.49 -10.38
N GLN A 305 1.92 -19.60 -9.37
CA GLN A 305 2.64 -20.85 -9.08
C GLN A 305 1.70 -21.98 -8.73
N SER A 306 0.67 -21.73 -7.92
CA SER A 306 -0.37 -22.72 -7.61
C SER A 306 -1.07 -23.23 -8.87
N SER A 307 -1.29 -22.34 -9.85
CA SER A 307 -1.87 -22.69 -11.15
C SER A 307 -0.93 -23.56 -11.98
N ILE A 308 0.35 -23.30 -11.96
CA ILE A 308 1.39 -24.07 -12.68
C ILE A 308 1.59 -25.43 -12.01
N VAL A 309 1.68 -25.47 -10.68
CA VAL A 309 1.85 -26.73 -9.92
C VAL A 309 0.67 -27.67 -10.16
N LYS A 310 -0.55 -27.15 -10.16
CA LYS A 310 -1.74 -27.96 -10.46
C LYS A 310 -1.69 -28.57 -11.86
N LYS A 311 -1.25 -27.77 -12.86
CA LYS A 311 -1.08 -28.22 -14.24
C LYS A 311 0.02 -29.29 -14.36
N ASN A 312 1.15 -29.08 -13.67
CA ASN A 312 2.28 -30.00 -13.68
C ASN A 312 1.98 -31.26 -12.85
N ARG A 313 1.23 -31.17 -11.73
CA ARG A 313 0.82 -32.33 -10.95
C ARG A 313 -0.11 -33.25 -11.75
N ASN A 314 -1.01 -32.68 -12.52
CA ASN A 314 -1.84 -33.48 -13.44
C ASN A 314 -1.00 -34.15 -14.53
N TYR A 315 0.01 -33.46 -15.05
CA TYR A 315 0.97 -34.03 -16.00
C TYR A 315 1.86 -35.10 -15.34
N PHE A 316 2.35 -34.87 -14.14
CA PHE A 316 3.15 -35.82 -13.36
C PHE A 316 2.31 -37.05 -12.95
N ASN A 317 1.07 -36.87 -12.51
CA ASN A 317 0.15 -37.96 -12.23
C ASN A 317 -0.19 -38.76 -13.51
N TYR A 318 -0.25 -38.10 -14.65
CA TYR A 318 -0.40 -38.76 -15.93
C TYR A 318 0.84 -39.62 -16.28
N LEU A 319 2.05 -39.05 -16.15
CA LEU A 319 3.32 -39.76 -16.35
C LEU A 319 3.45 -40.96 -15.39
N LEU A 320 3.23 -40.72 -14.08
CA LEU A 320 3.26 -41.79 -13.09
C LEU A 320 2.22 -42.89 -13.37
N SER A 321 1.05 -42.54 -13.91
CA SER A 321 0.06 -43.54 -14.30
C SER A 321 0.49 -44.37 -15.51
N ASP A 322 1.28 -43.82 -16.40
CA ASP A 322 1.83 -44.51 -17.56
C ASP A 322 3.08 -45.33 -17.18
N GLU A 323 3.98 -44.81 -16.33
CA GLU A 323 5.09 -45.60 -15.76
C GLU A 323 4.62 -46.79 -14.92
N LEU A 324 3.60 -46.59 -14.06
CA LEU A 324 2.98 -47.70 -13.31
C LEU A 324 2.31 -48.74 -14.22
N LYS A 325 1.86 -48.36 -15.41
CA LYS A 325 1.36 -49.30 -16.42
C LYS A 325 2.49 -50.03 -17.16
N GLU A 326 3.65 -49.37 -17.31
CA GLU A 326 4.85 -50.02 -17.86
C GLU A 326 5.57 -50.87 -16.82
N GLU A 327 5.71 -50.45 -15.56
CA GLU A 327 6.28 -51.29 -14.49
C GLU A 327 5.45 -52.53 -14.20
N THR A 328 4.14 -52.46 -14.30
CA THR A 328 3.28 -53.66 -14.21
C THR A 328 3.43 -54.61 -15.39
N LYS A 329 4.01 -54.15 -16.52
CA LYS A 329 4.42 -55.00 -17.63
C LYS A 329 5.84 -55.53 -17.48
N VAL A 330 6.74 -54.77 -16.85
CA VAL A 330 8.18 -55.12 -16.67
C VAL A 330 8.40 -56.00 -15.46
N THR A 331 7.64 -55.89 -14.38
CA THR A 331 7.74 -56.78 -13.19
C THR A 331 7.31 -58.23 -13.44
N LYS A 332 6.83 -58.55 -14.63
CA LYS A 332 6.64 -59.96 -15.05
C LYS A 332 7.88 -60.58 -15.74
N ASN A 333 8.96 -59.79 -15.97
CA ASN A 333 10.11 -60.27 -16.75
C ASN A 333 11.51 -60.07 -16.14
N ILE A 334 11.68 -59.62 -14.89
CA ILE A 334 13.00 -59.50 -14.31
C ILE A 334 13.03 -59.95 -12.85
N SER A 335 13.11 -61.26 -12.68
CA SER A 335 13.93 -61.87 -11.61
C SER A 335 15.31 -62.12 -12.24
N ASN A 336 16.31 -61.35 -11.85
CA ASN A 336 17.76 -61.53 -11.96
C ASN A 336 18.45 -60.28 -12.58
N ASN A 337 19.03 -59.46 -11.76
CA ASN A 337 20.46 -59.23 -11.64
C ASN A 337 20.76 -58.02 -10.73
N THR A 338 21.68 -58.30 -9.88
CA THR A 338 22.29 -57.48 -8.83
C THR A 338 23.24 -56.38 -9.35
N ASN A 339 23.35 -55.34 -8.53
CA ASN A 339 24.51 -54.42 -8.32
C ASN A 339 24.84 -53.36 -9.37
N ASN A 340 24.67 -52.10 -9.04
CA ASN A 340 25.75 -51.17 -8.66
C ASN A 340 25.27 -49.73 -8.49
N ASN A 341 25.76 -49.13 -7.41
CA ASN A 341 25.97 -47.75 -7.08
C ASN A 341 25.79 -46.70 -8.22
N ASP A 342 24.93 -45.70 -7.93
CA ASP A 342 25.25 -44.31 -8.14
C ASP A 342 24.27 -43.41 -7.35
N GLU A 343 24.73 -42.99 -6.17
CA GLU A 343 24.20 -41.82 -5.46
C GLU A 343 24.75 -40.58 -6.17
N SER A 344 23.88 -39.82 -6.79
CA SER A 344 24.00 -38.37 -7.03
C SER A 344 23.19 -37.96 -8.26
N GLU A 345 21.90 -37.74 -8.12
CA GLU A 345 21.14 -36.87 -9.05
C GLU A 345 19.67 -36.74 -8.59
N SER A 346 19.44 -36.12 -7.44
CA SER A 346 18.05 -35.87 -7.01
C SER A 346 17.76 -34.45 -6.51
N HIS A 347 18.59 -33.46 -6.83
CA HIS A 347 18.35 -32.10 -6.37
C HIS A 347 18.42 -30.96 -7.41
N SER A 348 18.32 -31.24 -8.72
CA SER A 348 18.44 -30.22 -9.75
C SER A 348 17.15 -29.77 -10.45
N TYR A 349 15.97 -30.26 -10.06
CA TYR A 349 14.73 -29.96 -10.79
C TYR A 349 13.97 -28.69 -10.34
N PHE A 350 14.49 -27.90 -9.41
CA PHE A 350 13.82 -26.68 -8.95
C PHE A 350 14.37 -25.35 -9.50
N TYR A 351 15.39 -25.37 -10.32
CA TYR A 351 15.98 -24.15 -10.89
C TYR A 351 16.15 -24.21 -12.41
N ASN A 352 15.04 -24.22 -13.14
CA ASN A 352 15.10 -23.74 -14.52
C ASN A 352 15.13 -22.21 -14.44
N SER A 353 16.28 -21.64 -14.82
CA SER A 353 16.61 -20.21 -14.78
C SER A 353 15.67 -19.31 -15.62
N GLU A 354 14.81 -19.88 -16.46
CA GLU A 354 13.82 -19.15 -17.25
C GLU A 354 12.56 -18.74 -16.46
N ASN A 355 12.32 -19.30 -15.28
CA ASN A 355 11.12 -19.04 -14.47
C ASN A 355 11.36 -18.21 -13.21
N CYS A 356 12.59 -17.82 -12.91
CA CYS A 356 12.88 -16.79 -11.91
C CYS A 356 12.71 -15.41 -12.55
N ALA A 357 11.50 -15.10 -13.00
CA ALA A 357 11.17 -13.74 -13.40
C ALA A 357 11.19 -12.86 -12.16
N SER A 358 12.18 -12.01 -12.05
CA SER A 358 12.30 -10.98 -11.01
C SER A 358 11.11 -10.00 -11.04
N ILE A 359 10.31 -10.02 -12.08
CA ILE A 359 9.06 -9.27 -12.26
C ILE A 359 8.08 -10.19 -12.95
N VAL A 360 6.93 -10.43 -12.34
CA VAL A 360 5.83 -11.14 -12.99
C VAL A 360 5.50 -10.40 -14.29
N ASP A 361 5.59 -11.08 -15.43
CA ASP A 361 5.12 -10.49 -16.69
C ASP A 361 3.59 -10.47 -16.69
N TYR A 362 3.03 -9.38 -16.16
CA TYR A 362 1.59 -9.19 -16.03
C TYR A 362 0.86 -9.25 -17.38
N LYS A 363 1.52 -8.93 -18.51
CA LYS A 363 0.92 -9.10 -19.84
C LYS A 363 0.77 -10.58 -20.19
N LYS A 364 1.76 -11.40 -19.87
CA LYS A 364 1.74 -12.84 -20.10
C LYS A 364 0.68 -13.55 -19.24
N TYR A 365 0.46 -13.06 -18.03
CA TYR A 365 -0.48 -13.66 -17.05
C TYR A 365 -1.76 -12.84 -16.86
N SER A 366 -2.00 -11.80 -17.66
CA SER A 366 -3.17 -10.92 -17.51
C SER A 366 -4.50 -11.68 -17.50
N TYR A 367 -4.63 -12.71 -18.32
CA TYR A 367 -5.83 -13.55 -18.36
C TYR A 367 -6.04 -14.41 -17.10
N ILE A 368 -4.96 -14.72 -16.36
CA ILE A 368 -5.03 -15.44 -15.08
C ILE A 368 -5.33 -14.45 -13.95
N LEU A 369 -4.77 -13.25 -14.04
CA LEU A 369 -4.88 -12.24 -12.99
C LEU A 369 -6.21 -11.48 -13.02
N SER A 370 -7.02 -11.58 -14.09
CA SER A 370 -8.39 -11.07 -14.11
C SER A 370 -9.29 -11.75 -13.07
N ASP A 371 -8.95 -12.97 -12.69
CA ASP A 371 -9.75 -13.81 -11.80
C ASP A 371 -9.24 -13.80 -10.36
N VAL A 372 -8.46 -12.77 -9.99
CA VAL A 372 -7.82 -12.68 -8.68
C VAL A 372 -8.09 -11.34 -8.03
N MET A 373 -8.49 -11.39 -6.77
CA MET A 373 -8.40 -10.25 -5.85
C MET A 373 -7.36 -10.53 -4.77
N ALA A 374 -6.55 -9.53 -4.45
CA ALA A 374 -5.56 -9.63 -3.40
C ALA A 374 -5.74 -8.50 -2.38
N PHE A 375 -5.30 -8.74 -1.14
CA PHE A 375 -5.24 -7.71 -0.11
C PHE A 375 -3.93 -7.82 0.67
N SER A 376 -3.53 -6.71 1.26
CA SER A 376 -2.41 -6.66 2.17
C SER A 376 -2.66 -5.66 3.28
N PHE A 377 -2.42 -6.08 4.52
CA PHE A 377 -2.33 -5.22 5.70
C PHE A 377 -0.87 -5.07 6.08
N HIS A 378 -0.43 -3.83 6.22
CA HIS A 378 0.95 -3.52 6.57
C HIS A 378 0.98 -2.97 7.98
N TYR A 379 2.06 -3.32 8.71
CA TYR A 379 2.34 -2.73 10.01
C TYR A 379 1.24 -2.90 11.07
N ILE A 380 0.63 -4.08 11.15
CA ILE A 380 -0.18 -4.41 12.31
C ILE A 380 0.75 -4.49 13.51
N SER A 381 0.53 -3.65 14.51
CA SER A 381 1.35 -3.61 15.71
C SER A 381 0.60 -4.11 16.92
N THR A 382 1.29 -4.89 17.72
CA THR A 382 0.89 -5.20 19.09
C THR A 382 2.11 -5.60 19.91
N ASP A 383 2.22 -5.07 21.11
CA ASP A 383 3.30 -5.42 22.03
C ASP A 383 3.32 -6.90 22.39
N LEU A 384 2.20 -7.57 22.18
CA LEU A 384 2.03 -8.98 22.46
C LEU A 384 2.62 -9.91 21.39
N ILE A 385 3.04 -9.39 20.22
CA ILE A 385 3.67 -10.21 19.18
C ILE A 385 4.95 -10.87 19.70
N LYS A 386 5.72 -10.18 20.55
CA LYS A 386 6.94 -10.70 21.16
C LYS A 386 6.70 -11.95 22.02
N GLU A 387 5.49 -12.05 22.59
CA GLU A 387 5.07 -13.16 23.45
C GLU A 387 4.39 -14.29 22.68
N ILE A 388 4.12 -14.09 21.39
CA ILE A 388 3.48 -15.10 20.54
C ILE A 388 4.46 -16.24 20.27
N LYS A 389 4.08 -17.44 20.70
CA LYS A 389 4.73 -18.67 20.24
C LYS A 389 4.25 -18.97 18.83
N LEU A 390 5.04 -18.58 17.84
CA LEU A 390 4.70 -18.68 16.41
C LEU A 390 4.13 -20.07 16.02
N LYS A 391 4.71 -21.14 16.54
CA LYS A 391 4.23 -22.52 16.30
C LYS A 391 2.77 -22.70 16.74
N ASN A 392 2.39 -22.18 17.90
CA ASN A 392 1.03 -22.30 18.42
C ASN A 392 0.06 -21.42 17.63
N PHE A 393 0.46 -20.21 17.30
CA PHE A 393 -0.31 -19.31 16.46
C PHE A 393 -0.60 -19.93 15.09
N LEU A 394 0.42 -20.44 14.39
CA LEU A 394 0.25 -21.06 13.08
C LEU A 394 -0.62 -22.35 13.15
N LYS A 395 -0.60 -23.05 14.28
CA LYS A 395 -1.49 -24.20 14.52
C LYS A 395 -2.95 -23.75 14.63
N GLU A 396 -3.25 -22.77 15.46
CA GLU A 396 -4.60 -22.19 15.60
C GLU A 396 -5.11 -21.64 14.27
N PHE A 397 -4.26 -20.91 13.56
CA PHE A 397 -4.62 -20.34 12.26
C PHE A 397 -4.92 -21.43 11.22
N ARG A 398 -4.19 -22.53 11.23
CA ARG A 398 -4.46 -23.68 10.34
C ARG A 398 -5.85 -24.29 10.58
N TYR A 399 -6.32 -24.34 11.84
CA TYR A 399 -7.66 -24.83 12.16
C TYR A 399 -8.79 -23.89 11.71
N SER A 400 -8.50 -22.62 11.44
CA SER A 400 -9.49 -21.65 10.96
C SER A 400 -9.86 -21.81 9.47
N ASN A 401 -9.18 -22.68 8.73
CA ASN A 401 -9.32 -22.87 7.27
C ASN A 401 -9.06 -21.58 6.45
N LEU A 402 -8.31 -20.65 7.00
CA LEU A 402 -7.96 -19.38 6.35
C LEU A 402 -6.58 -19.39 5.69
N VAL A 403 -5.74 -20.37 6.02
CA VAL A 403 -4.40 -20.52 5.43
C VAL A 403 -4.51 -20.71 3.93
N PHE A 404 -3.57 -20.14 3.19
CA PHE A 404 -3.54 -20.25 1.74
C PHE A 404 -3.57 -21.72 1.29
N ASP A 405 -4.58 -22.05 0.51
CA ASP A 405 -4.82 -23.36 -0.06
C ASP A 405 -4.35 -23.38 -1.52
N LEU A 406 -3.35 -24.21 -1.80
CA LEU A 406 -2.77 -24.33 -3.15
C LEU A 406 -3.77 -24.90 -4.18
N GLU A 407 -4.74 -25.70 -3.75
CA GLU A 407 -5.74 -26.30 -4.66
C GLU A 407 -6.84 -25.29 -5.00
N LYS A 408 -7.32 -24.56 -4.00
CA LYS A 408 -8.32 -23.51 -4.17
C LYS A 408 -7.70 -22.23 -4.71
N LYS A 409 -6.38 -22.05 -4.57
CA LYS A 409 -5.61 -20.86 -4.92
C LYS A 409 -6.10 -19.61 -4.18
N GLU A 410 -6.55 -19.77 -2.97
CA GLU A 410 -7.03 -18.69 -2.12
C GLU A 410 -6.66 -18.89 -0.66
N GLY A 411 -6.65 -17.83 0.09
CA GLY A 411 -6.38 -17.83 1.53
C GLY A 411 -5.44 -16.72 1.96
N VAL A 412 -5.04 -16.81 3.21
CA VAL A 412 -4.29 -15.78 3.92
C VAL A 412 -2.89 -16.26 4.26
N ILE A 413 -1.94 -15.34 4.21
CA ILE A 413 -0.54 -15.54 4.51
C ILE A 413 -0.09 -14.44 5.46
N PHE A 414 0.79 -14.78 6.40
CA PHE A 414 1.41 -13.82 7.31
C PHE A 414 2.81 -13.44 6.81
N ASN A 415 3.06 -12.15 6.79
CA ASN A 415 4.38 -11.61 6.54
C ASN A 415 5.05 -11.28 7.88
N PHE A 416 6.05 -12.07 8.26
CA PHE A 416 6.81 -11.93 9.51
C PHE A 416 8.22 -11.40 9.27
N CYS A 417 8.57 -10.99 8.07
CA CYS A 417 9.90 -10.48 7.77
C CYS A 417 10.19 -9.21 8.57
N ASP A 418 11.21 -9.19 9.38
CA ASP A 418 11.70 -8.11 10.26
C ASP A 418 10.93 -7.84 11.57
N MET A 419 9.96 -8.66 11.98
CA MET A 419 8.86 -8.07 12.71
C MET A 419 8.64 -8.61 14.11
N LEU A 420 9.12 -9.81 14.41
CA LEU A 420 8.88 -10.40 15.74
C LEU A 420 9.54 -9.60 16.87
N GLU A 421 10.75 -9.04 16.63
CA GLU A 421 11.44 -8.20 17.63
C GLU A 421 10.86 -6.79 17.72
N SER A 422 10.40 -6.22 16.59
CA SER A 422 9.82 -4.88 16.55
C SER A 422 8.34 -4.82 16.95
N GLY A 423 7.68 -5.98 17.09
CA GLY A 423 6.25 -6.04 17.42
C GLY A 423 5.33 -5.71 16.25
N ILE A 424 5.80 -5.85 14.99
CA ILE A 424 5.08 -5.51 13.78
C ILE A 424 4.96 -6.75 12.89
N PHE A 425 3.84 -6.91 12.19
CA PHE A 425 3.67 -7.94 11.17
C PHE A 425 2.67 -7.50 10.11
N GLY A 426 2.66 -8.22 8.99
CA GLY A 426 1.72 -8.03 7.91
C GLY A 426 0.82 -9.26 7.70
N ILE A 427 -0.33 -9.03 7.12
CA ILE A 427 -1.24 -10.07 6.65
C ILE A 427 -1.53 -9.78 5.18
N CYS A 428 -1.33 -10.75 4.32
CA CYS A 428 -1.75 -10.64 2.94
C CYS A 428 -2.58 -11.86 2.54
N GLY A 429 -3.34 -11.75 1.47
CA GLY A 429 -4.15 -12.86 1.01
C GLY A 429 -4.67 -12.69 -0.40
N VAL A 430 -5.17 -13.79 -0.91
CA VAL A 430 -5.66 -13.95 -2.27
C VAL A 430 -7.04 -14.56 -2.25
N LEU A 431 -7.95 -14.01 -3.04
CA LEU A 431 -9.25 -14.55 -3.34
C LEU A 431 -9.31 -14.96 -4.81
N ASN A 432 -9.63 -16.23 -5.05
CA ASN A 432 -9.85 -16.76 -6.39
C ASN A 432 -11.30 -16.50 -6.83
N LEU A 433 -11.48 -15.80 -7.96
CA LEU A 433 -12.79 -15.47 -8.52
C LEU A 433 -13.35 -16.57 -9.42
N ASP A 434 -12.53 -17.54 -9.86
CA ASP A 434 -12.98 -18.68 -10.68
C ASP A 434 -13.95 -19.62 -9.91
N VAL A 435 -14.00 -19.51 -8.60
CA VAL A 435 -14.92 -20.30 -7.80
C VAL A 435 -16.31 -19.71 -7.94
N ILE A 436 -17.16 -20.41 -8.68
CA ILE A 436 -18.56 -20.04 -8.97
C ILE A 436 -19.38 -20.10 -7.67
N GLU A 437 -19.25 -19.09 -6.83
CA GLU A 437 -20.19 -18.83 -5.78
C GLU A 437 -21.02 -17.60 -6.18
N MET A 438 -22.35 -17.68 -6.02
CA MET A 438 -23.30 -16.58 -6.29
C MET A 438 -23.11 -15.34 -5.38
N THR A 439 -21.93 -15.18 -4.77
CA THR A 439 -21.65 -14.10 -3.82
C THR A 439 -20.82 -13.00 -4.45
N ASN A 440 -21.15 -11.75 -4.11
CA ASN A 440 -20.38 -10.59 -4.52
C ASN A 440 -18.90 -10.76 -4.13
N PRO A 441 -17.93 -10.70 -5.09
CA PRO A 441 -16.51 -10.92 -4.82
C PRO A 441 -15.94 -9.98 -3.76
N ASN A 442 -16.36 -8.71 -3.76
CA ASN A 442 -15.94 -7.74 -2.76
C ASN A 442 -16.37 -8.15 -1.35
N LEU A 443 -17.60 -8.66 -1.20
CA LEU A 443 -18.08 -9.14 0.10
C LEU A 443 -17.31 -10.39 0.58
N ARG A 444 -16.95 -11.30 -0.34
CA ARG A 444 -16.10 -12.46 -0.01
C ARG A 444 -14.73 -12.02 0.47
N LEU A 445 -14.10 -11.08 -0.23
CA LEU A 445 -12.81 -10.52 0.16
C LEU A 445 -12.88 -9.92 1.56
N TRP A 446 -13.87 -9.06 1.83
CA TRP A 446 -14.03 -8.44 3.14
C TRP A 446 -14.34 -9.44 4.25
N LYS A 447 -15.10 -10.50 3.98
CA LYS A 447 -15.32 -11.59 4.95
C LYS A 447 -14.04 -12.37 5.25
N MET A 448 -13.21 -12.63 4.25
CA MET A 448 -11.92 -13.30 4.44
C MET A 448 -10.99 -12.43 5.28
N ILE A 449 -10.90 -11.14 4.98
CA ILE A 449 -10.12 -10.15 5.75
C ILE A 449 -10.61 -10.10 7.21
N TYR A 450 -11.92 -9.96 7.41
CA TYR A 450 -12.52 -9.90 8.74
C TYR A 450 -12.20 -11.16 9.56
N ASN A 451 -12.38 -12.34 8.97
CA ASN A 451 -12.10 -13.60 9.63
C ASN A 451 -10.63 -13.74 10.00
N ALA A 452 -9.71 -13.35 9.10
CA ALA A 452 -8.28 -13.40 9.36
C ALA A 452 -7.88 -12.50 10.55
N ILE A 453 -8.37 -11.27 10.57
CA ILE A 453 -8.10 -10.32 11.66
C ILE A 453 -8.77 -10.78 12.95
N ASN A 454 -9.96 -11.36 12.88
CA ASN A 454 -10.68 -11.86 14.06
C ASN A 454 -9.96 -13.04 14.72
N VAL A 455 -9.50 -14.01 13.93
CA VAL A 455 -8.72 -15.16 14.45
C VAL A 455 -7.44 -14.65 15.11
N PHE A 456 -6.76 -13.69 14.51
CA PHE A 456 -5.57 -13.10 15.10
C PHE A 456 -5.90 -12.36 16.40
N LYS A 457 -6.96 -11.56 16.42
CA LYS A 457 -7.44 -10.83 17.60
C LYS A 457 -7.77 -11.78 18.75
N GLU A 458 -8.54 -12.83 18.49
CA GLU A 458 -8.91 -13.83 19.50
C GLU A 458 -7.67 -14.54 20.08
N TYR A 459 -6.71 -14.89 19.22
CA TYR A 459 -5.45 -15.48 19.66
C TYR A 459 -4.67 -14.53 20.58
N ILE A 460 -4.56 -13.25 20.22
CA ILE A 460 -3.91 -12.23 21.03
C ILE A 460 -4.60 -12.04 22.38
N TYR A 461 -5.93 -11.92 22.40
CA TYR A 461 -6.68 -11.77 23.67
C TYR A 461 -6.54 -13.00 24.58
N SER A 462 -6.53 -14.19 24.01
CA SER A 462 -6.30 -15.43 24.77
C SER A 462 -4.89 -15.45 25.40
N THR A 463 -3.91 -14.94 24.67
CA THR A 463 -2.52 -14.82 25.12
C THR A 463 -2.38 -13.70 26.16
N GLN A 464 -3.04 -12.54 25.97
CA GLN A 464 -3.10 -11.44 26.97
C GLN A 464 -3.67 -11.91 28.30
N LYS A 465 -4.78 -12.65 28.25
CA LYS A 465 -5.41 -13.16 29.47
C LYS A 465 -4.47 -14.07 30.27
N LYS A 466 -3.64 -14.86 29.59
CA LYS A 466 -2.60 -15.67 30.22
C LYS A 466 -1.47 -14.81 30.79
N LEU A 467 -1.00 -13.81 30.02
CA LEU A 467 0.09 -12.91 30.43
C LEU A 467 -0.35 -11.95 31.54
N MET A 468 -1.58 -11.44 31.54
CA MET A 468 -2.10 -10.62 32.65
C MET A 468 -2.12 -11.41 33.96
N ILE A 469 -2.44 -12.67 33.93
CA ILE A 469 -2.38 -13.55 35.10
C ILE A 469 -0.92 -13.72 35.56
N ASP A 470 0.02 -13.87 34.62
CA ASP A 470 1.45 -14.01 34.93
C ASP A 470 2.12 -12.68 35.33
N ASN A 471 1.73 -11.53 34.75
CA ASN A 471 2.28 -10.21 35.03
C ASN A 471 1.67 -9.54 36.27
N LEU A 472 0.42 -9.83 36.65
CA LEU A 472 -0.11 -9.50 37.97
C LEU A 472 0.75 -10.08 39.09
N ASN A 473 1.45 -11.17 38.79
CA ASN A 473 2.42 -11.81 39.68
C ASN A 473 3.83 -11.17 39.63
N LYS A 474 4.16 -10.32 38.62
CA LYS A 474 5.51 -9.77 38.40
C LYS A 474 5.67 -8.26 38.41
N GLY A 475 4.60 -7.47 38.48
CA GLY A 475 4.64 -6.01 38.72
C GLY A 475 5.24 -5.12 37.64
N ILE A 476 5.23 -5.52 36.33
CA ILE A 476 5.83 -4.77 35.23
C ILE A 476 4.75 -4.14 34.35
N LEU A 477 4.77 -2.79 34.24
CA LEU A 477 3.95 -1.99 33.33
C LEU A 477 4.85 -1.34 32.27
N GLU A 478 4.79 -1.81 31.02
CA GLU A 478 5.41 -1.14 29.86
C GLU A 478 4.38 -0.23 29.16
N LYS A 479 4.84 0.95 28.69
CA LYS A 479 3.99 1.89 27.91
C LYS A 479 3.85 1.41 26.46
N PRO A 480 2.62 1.44 25.88
CA PRO A 480 2.40 1.05 24.49
C PRO A 480 3.08 2.03 23.49
N ARG A 481 3.52 1.51 22.35
CA ARG A 481 3.99 2.32 21.22
C ARG A 481 2.82 3.07 20.60
N THR A 482 2.92 4.39 20.53
CA THR A 482 1.83 5.30 20.12
C THR A 482 1.85 5.69 18.65
N ASP A 483 2.86 5.28 17.90
CA ASP A 483 3.09 5.64 16.50
C ASP A 483 2.60 4.59 15.48
N LEU A 484 2.10 3.48 15.95
CA LEU A 484 1.62 2.37 15.14
C LEU A 484 0.09 2.25 15.20
N ILE A 485 -0.49 1.71 14.15
CA ILE A 485 -1.95 1.55 14.04
C ILE A 485 -2.39 0.40 14.93
N ASP A 486 -3.31 0.66 15.85
CA ASP A 486 -3.82 -0.34 16.77
C ASP A 486 -4.65 -1.40 16.03
N LEU A 487 -4.47 -2.67 16.42
CA LEU A 487 -5.27 -3.79 15.92
C LEU A 487 -6.78 -3.55 16.11
N HIS A 488 -7.16 -2.86 17.19
CA HIS A 488 -8.56 -2.53 17.47
C HIS A 488 -9.14 -1.57 16.40
N ASP A 489 -8.39 -0.56 15.99
CA ASP A 489 -8.79 0.40 14.95
C ASP A 489 -8.95 -0.30 13.61
N ILE A 490 -8.00 -1.18 13.26
CA ILE A 490 -8.06 -2.01 12.05
C ILE A 490 -9.33 -2.87 12.07
N PHE A 491 -9.57 -3.57 13.17
CA PHE A 491 -10.74 -4.45 13.31
C PHE A 491 -12.06 -3.69 13.15
N ASN A 492 -12.18 -2.54 13.81
CA ASN A 492 -13.39 -1.70 13.73
C ASN A 492 -13.62 -1.19 12.30
N LYS A 493 -12.57 -0.74 11.62
CA LYS A 493 -12.65 -0.28 10.23
C LYS A 493 -13.09 -1.40 9.30
N VAL A 494 -12.44 -2.56 9.38
CA VAL A 494 -12.78 -3.73 8.55
C VAL A 494 -14.21 -4.19 8.81
N LYS A 495 -14.65 -4.21 10.07
CA LYS A 495 -16.02 -4.53 10.44
C LYS A 495 -17.05 -3.55 9.86
N ALA A 496 -16.74 -2.26 9.85
CA ALA A 496 -17.58 -1.23 9.25
C ALA A 496 -17.69 -1.43 7.73
N MET A 497 -16.57 -1.64 7.04
CA MET A 497 -16.53 -1.88 5.59
C MET A 497 -17.26 -3.15 5.19
N MET A 498 -17.13 -4.23 5.98
CA MET A 498 -17.88 -5.46 5.73
C MET A 498 -19.39 -5.24 5.81
N LYS A 499 -19.86 -4.52 6.83
CA LYS A 499 -21.29 -4.17 6.97
C LYS A 499 -21.80 -3.31 5.81
N GLU A 500 -21.01 -2.34 5.36
CA GLU A 500 -21.34 -1.52 4.20
C GLU A 500 -21.55 -2.36 2.95
N LYS A 501 -20.65 -3.31 2.69
CA LYS A 501 -20.77 -4.24 1.55
C LYS A 501 -21.94 -5.21 1.68
N GLU A 502 -22.32 -5.60 2.89
CA GLU A 502 -23.54 -6.39 3.13
C GLU A 502 -24.81 -5.59 2.79
N ILE A 503 -24.86 -4.31 3.16
CA ILE A 503 -25.96 -3.41 2.83
C ILE A 503 -26.07 -3.17 1.32
N GLU A 504 -24.93 -2.93 0.65
CA GLU A 504 -24.89 -2.78 -0.82
C GLU A 504 -25.47 -4.03 -1.51
N LYS A 505 -25.04 -5.23 -1.08
CA LYS A 505 -25.56 -6.49 -1.61
C LYS A 505 -27.06 -6.61 -1.42
N GLN A 506 -27.59 -6.32 -0.22
CA GLN A 506 -29.03 -6.36 0.04
C GLN A 506 -29.81 -5.40 -0.87
N LYS A 507 -29.28 -4.20 -1.12
CA LYS A 507 -29.88 -3.24 -2.05
C LYS A 507 -29.90 -3.77 -3.48
N GLU A 508 -28.83 -4.43 -3.90
CA GLU A 508 -28.73 -5.03 -5.24
C GLU A 508 -29.68 -6.21 -5.42
N ASP A 509 -29.75 -7.11 -4.43
CA ASP A 509 -30.67 -8.24 -4.41
C ASP A 509 -32.14 -7.77 -4.45
N ASN A 510 -32.47 -6.71 -3.71
CA ASN A 510 -33.82 -6.12 -3.75
C ASN A 510 -34.15 -5.48 -5.11
N ARG A 511 -33.19 -4.80 -5.75
CA ARG A 511 -33.37 -4.27 -7.11
C ARG A 511 -33.59 -5.37 -8.13
N ARG A 512 -32.85 -6.49 -8.05
CA ARG A 512 -33.06 -7.66 -8.93
C ARG A 512 -34.45 -8.24 -8.75
N LYS A 513 -34.92 -8.44 -7.52
CA LYS A 513 -36.28 -8.91 -7.22
C LYS A 513 -37.37 -7.99 -7.77
N ILE A 514 -37.20 -6.66 -7.74
CA ILE A 514 -38.11 -5.70 -8.30
C ILE A 514 -38.17 -5.83 -9.82
N ILE A 515 -37.02 -5.99 -10.48
CA ILE A 515 -36.93 -6.15 -11.95
C ILE A 515 -37.53 -7.50 -12.37
N GLU A 516 -37.27 -8.59 -11.66
CA GLU A 516 -37.81 -9.93 -11.94
C GLU A 516 -39.34 -10.00 -11.76
N ASN A 517 -39.88 -9.21 -10.83
CA ASN A 517 -41.34 -9.15 -10.56
C ASN A 517 -42.06 -8.01 -11.33
N ALA A 518 -41.38 -7.26 -12.17
CA ALA A 518 -42.00 -6.24 -13.01
C ALA A 518 -42.83 -6.94 -14.11
N PRO A 519 -44.14 -6.63 -14.25
CA PRO A 519 -44.91 -7.22 -15.32
C PRO A 519 -44.35 -6.81 -16.67
N PHE A 520 -44.13 -7.80 -17.55
CA PHE A 520 -43.79 -7.52 -18.93
C PHE A 520 -44.92 -6.64 -19.54
N VAL A 521 -44.62 -5.35 -19.81
CA VAL A 521 -45.46 -4.43 -20.55
C VAL A 521 -45.12 -4.54 -22.04
#